data_2835ba9f704d0c8b7e48dad3f189cb88
#
_entry.id   2835ba9f704d0c8b7e48dad3f189cb88
#
_cell.length_a   1.000
_cell.length_b   1.000
_cell.length_c   1.000
_cell.angle_alpha   90.00
_cell.angle_beta   90.00
_cell.angle_gamma   90.00
#
_symmetry.space_group_name_H-M   'P 1'
#
loop_
_entity.id
_entity.type
_entity.pdbx_description
1 polymer ?
#
loop_
_entity_poly.entity_id
_entity_poly.type
_entity_poly.pdbx_seq_one_letter_code
_entity_poly.pdbx_strand_id
1 'polypeptide(L)'
;MTIRPMKLRLLLTALFTSAVAAFAAEVPKIDPAAAAKLVAEGKAVLVDCREPSEWAETGVVAAATTLAKSDFDGAQKDWKPFLEKNAGKEIILYCRSGGRAGTVAAALAAKGVKTSNAGGFKAWADAGQPTRKADAKK
;
A
#
# COMPACT_ATOMS: atom_id res chain seq x y z
N MET A 1 57.92 9.63 49.99
CA MET A 1 56.47 9.58 49.76
C MET A 1 56.22 9.98 48.33
N THR A 2 56.07 9.00 47.47
CA THR A 2 55.80 9.23 46.03
C THR A 2 54.34 9.21 45.81
N ILE A 3 53.77 10.36 45.46
CA ILE A 3 52.34 10.48 45.06
C ILE A 3 52.25 10.01 43.61
N ARG A 4 51.56 8.89 43.40
CA ARG A 4 51.21 8.42 42.05
C ARG A 4 50.08 9.25 41.49
N PRO A 5 50.17 9.78 40.26
CA PRO A 5 49.04 10.47 39.66
C PRO A 5 47.99 9.43 39.28
N MET A 6 46.81 9.58 39.82
CA MET A 6 45.61 8.86 39.42
C MET A 6 45.27 9.25 38.00
N LYS A 7 45.40 8.29 37.05
CA LYS A 7 44.94 8.49 35.68
C LYS A 7 43.44 8.50 35.69
N LEU A 8 42.87 9.69 35.57
CA LEU A 8 41.45 9.90 35.30
C LEU A 8 41.12 9.34 33.93
N ARG A 9 40.54 8.14 33.89
CA ARG A 9 39.97 7.57 32.65
C ARG A 9 38.66 8.31 32.37
N LEU A 10 38.73 9.25 31.42
CA LEU A 10 37.56 9.87 30.85
C LEU A 10 36.83 8.80 30.04
N LEU A 11 35.74 8.24 30.58
CA LEU A 11 34.79 7.41 29.86
C LEU A 11 33.99 8.35 28.98
N LEU A 12 34.38 8.43 27.71
CA LEU A 12 33.59 9.07 26.67
C LEU A 12 32.44 8.12 26.36
N THR A 13 31.29 8.26 27.01
CA THR A 13 30.06 7.65 26.59
C THR A 13 29.59 8.37 25.31
N ALA A 14 29.93 7.81 24.18
CA ALA A 14 29.36 8.25 22.92
C ALA A 14 27.88 7.94 22.95
N LEU A 15 27.05 8.96 23.13
CA LEU A 15 25.62 8.88 23.00
C LEU A 15 25.32 8.76 21.50
N PHE A 16 25.14 7.52 21.02
CA PHE A 16 24.65 7.27 19.69
C PHE A 16 23.15 7.60 19.66
N THR A 17 22.81 8.84 19.37
CA THR A 17 21.45 9.20 18.97
C THR A 17 21.26 8.69 17.55
N SER A 18 20.70 7.50 17.42
CA SER A 18 20.16 7.03 16.15
C SER A 18 18.99 7.95 15.80
N ALA A 19 19.23 8.94 14.96
CA ALA A 19 18.16 9.65 14.29
C ALA A 19 17.49 8.65 13.33
N VAL A 20 16.41 8.03 13.76
CA VAL A 20 15.52 7.30 12.86
C VAL A 20 14.82 8.38 12.05
N ALA A 21 15.36 8.72 10.88
CA ALA A 21 14.66 9.50 9.91
C ALA A 21 13.44 8.65 9.47
N ALA A 22 12.24 9.03 9.94
CA ALA A 22 11.01 8.48 9.44
C ALA A 22 10.85 8.99 8.00
N PHE A 23 11.44 8.28 7.04
CA PHE A 23 11.10 8.45 5.65
C PHE A 23 9.66 7.97 5.50
N ALA A 24 8.73 8.92 5.22
CA ALA A 24 7.46 8.56 4.65
C ALA A 24 7.77 7.71 3.40
N ALA A 25 7.47 6.42 3.44
CA ALA A 25 7.74 5.54 2.32
C ALA A 25 6.97 6.07 1.12
N GLU A 26 7.68 6.57 0.11
CA GLU A 26 7.06 6.92 -1.17
C GLU A 26 6.46 5.65 -1.76
N VAL A 27 5.16 5.71 -2.08
CA VAL A 27 4.47 4.62 -2.74
C VAL A 27 4.89 4.62 -4.19
N PRO A 28 5.48 3.54 -4.72
CA PRO A 28 5.81 3.43 -6.13
C PRO A 28 4.56 3.55 -6.99
N LYS A 29 4.69 4.21 -8.11
CA LYS A 29 3.69 4.17 -9.19
C LYS A 29 4.00 2.99 -10.09
N ILE A 30 2.96 2.32 -10.56
CA ILE A 30 3.08 1.21 -11.51
C ILE A 30 2.06 1.39 -12.62
N ASP A 31 2.45 1.10 -13.86
CA ASP A 31 1.51 1.15 -14.97
C ASP A 31 0.60 -0.08 -14.99
N PRO A 32 -0.59 0.01 -15.65
CA PRO A 32 -1.55 -1.08 -15.68
C PRO A 32 -1.01 -2.40 -16.24
N ALA A 33 -0.20 -2.37 -17.28
CA ALA A 33 0.34 -3.59 -17.89
C ALA A 33 1.31 -4.30 -16.96
N ALA A 34 2.21 -3.58 -16.32
CA ALA A 34 3.15 -4.13 -15.35
C ALA A 34 2.43 -4.68 -14.12
N ALA A 35 1.41 -3.97 -13.63
CA ALA A 35 0.57 -4.43 -12.52
C ALA A 35 -0.19 -5.72 -12.88
N ALA A 36 -0.81 -5.76 -14.04
CA ALA A 36 -1.54 -6.94 -14.52
C ALA A 36 -0.64 -8.18 -14.59
N LYS A 37 0.60 -8.01 -15.02
CA LYS A 37 1.60 -9.09 -15.06
C LYS A 37 1.89 -9.66 -13.67
N LEU A 38 2.15 -8.81 -12.70
CA LEU A 38 2.41 -9.25 -11.31
C LEU A 38 1.20 -9.98 -10.72
N VAL A 39 -0.01 -9.50 -11.00
CA VAL A 39 -1.25 -10.16 -10.56
C VAL A 39 -1.42 -11.52 -11.21
N ALA A 40 -1.19 -11.62 -12.52
CA ALA A 40 -1.28 -12.89 -13.25
C ALA A 40 -0.24 -13.92 -12.76
N GLU A 41 0.92 -13.48 -12.33
CA GLU A 41 1.98 -14.32 -11.77
C GLU A 41 1.72 -14.72 -10.29
N GLY A 42 0.65 -14.23 -9.67
CA GLY A 42 0.33 -14.49 -8.25
C GLY A 42 1.22 -13.77 -7.24
N LYS A 43 2.02 -12.80 -7.69
CA LYS A 43 2.94 -12.02 -6.83
C LYS A 43 2.28 -10.84 -6.15
N ALA A 44 1.17 -10.38 -6.71
CA ALA A 44 0.41 -9.23 -6.22
C ALA A 44 -1.08 -9.48 -6.32
N VAL A 45 -1.84 -8.72 -5.58
CA VAL A 45 -3.29 -8.63 -5.68
C VAL A 45 -3.68 -7.20 -6.03
N LEU A 46 -4.73 -7.05 -6.82
CA LEU A 46 -5.23 -5.75 -7.29
C LEU A 46 -6.47 -5.36 -6.50
N VAL A 47 -6.52 -4.13 -6.02
CA VAL A 47 -7.63 -3.58 -5.27
C VAL A 47 -8.18 -2.34 -5.97
N ASP A 48 -9.49 -2.33 -6.21
CA ASP A 48 -10.25 -1.13 -6.53
C ASP A 48 -10.76 -0.51 -5.24
N CYS A 49 -10.15 0.60 -4.81
CA CYS A 49 -10.48 1.25 -3.55
C CYS A 49 -11.45 2.44 -3.74
N ARG A 50 -12.18 2.47 -4.84
CA ARG A 50 -13.28 3.41 -5.03
C ARG A 50 -14.48 3.04 -4.16
N GLU A 51 -15.58 3.75 -4.33
CA GLU A 51 -16.82 3.48 -3.61
C GLU A 51 -17.78 2.61 -4.44
N PRO A 52 -18.74 1.91 -3.79
CA PRO A 52 -19.68 1.03 -4.49
C PRO A 52 -20.47 1.69 -5.61
N SER A 53 -20.84 2.96 -5.49
CA SER A 53 -21.53 3.71 -6.55
C SER A 53 -20.67 3.85 -7.81
N GLU A 54 -19.37 4.02 -7.67
CA GLU A 54 -18.44 4.11 -8.80
C GLU A 54 -18.27 2.74 -9.48
N TRP A 55 -18.20 1.66 -8.72
CA TRP A 55 -18.15 0.30 -9.28
C TRP A 55 -19.42 -0.03 -10.10
N ALA A 56 -20.58 0.37 -9.60
CA ALA A 56 -21.84 0.15 -10.30
C ALA A 56 -21.93 0.98 -11.58
N GLU A 57 -21.38 2.18 -11.58
CA GLU A 57 -21.40 3.09 -12.72
C GLU A 57 -20.51 2.63 -13.88
N THR A 58 -19.27 2.25 -13.57
CA THR A 58 -18.25 1.98 -14.60
C THR A 58 -17.87 0.52 -14.75
N GLY A 59 -18.24 -0.34 -13.82
CA GLY A 59 -17.58 -1.63 -13.64
C GLY A 59 -16.21 -1.49 -12.95
N VAL A 60 -15.47 -2.57 -12.92
CA VAL A 60 -14.16 -2.67 -12.26
C VAL A 60 -13.19 -3.43 -13.17
N VAL A 61 -11.91 -3.30 -12.94
CA VAL A 61 -10.90 -4.14 -13.61
C VAL A 61 -11.18 -5.60 -13.24
N ALA A 62 -11.19 -6.49 -14.23
CA ALA A 62 -11.65 -7.87 -14.04
C ALA A 62 -10.93 -8.61 -12.92
N ALA A 63 -9.63 -8.41 -12.77
CA ALA A 63 -8.81 -9.05 -11.73
C ALA A 63 -8.89 -8.35 -10.36
N ALA A 64 -9.58 -7.22 -10.24
CA ALA A 64 -9.60 -6.44 -9.00
C ALA A 64 -10.57 -7.01 -7.97
N THR A 65 -10.15 -6.96 -6.72
CA THR A 65 -11.04 -7.08 -5.57
C THR A 65 -11.53 -5.68 -5.19
N THR A 66 -12.83 -5.56 -4.95
CA THR A 66 -13.45 -4.29 -4.57
C THR A 66 -13.43 -4.10 -3.06
N LEU A 67 -12.69 -3.10 -2.60
CA LEU A 67 -12.55 -2.76 -1.18
C LEU A 67 -12.64 -1.24 -1.02
N ALA A 68 -13.78 -0.77 -0.54
CA ALA A 68 -14.05 0.66 -0.42
C ALA A 68 -13.07 1.38 0.51
N LYS A 69 -12.61 2.56 0.11
CA LYS A 69 -11.80 3.41 0.99
C LYS A 69 -12.57 3.81 2.26
N SER A 70 -13.88 4.02 2.16
CA SER A 70 -14.71 4.32 3.34
C SER A 70 -14.66 3.21 4.39
N ASP A 71 -14.61 1.94 3.98
CA ASP A 71 -14.39 0.83 4.92
C ASP A 71 -12.97 0.84 5.48
N PHE A 72 -11.97 1.17 4.66
CA PHE A 72 -10.58 1.31 5.13
C PHE A 72 -10.44 2.36 6.22
N ASP A 73 -11.09 3.50 6.06
CA ASP A 73 -11.09 4.60 7.02
C ASP A 73 -11.99 4.36 8.23
N GLY A 74 -12.91 3.40 8.12
CA GLY A 74 -13.87 3.03 9.16
C GLY A 74 -13.56 1.72 9.86
N ALA A 75 -14.54 0.83 9.90
CA ALA A 75 -14.47 -0.43 10.63
C ALA A 75 -13.53 -1.49 10.02
N GLN A 76 -13.12 -1.31 8.78
CA GLN A 76 -12.29 -2.26 8.01
C GLN A 76 -12.88 -3.68 7.98
N LYS A 77 -14.18 -3.76 7.86
CA LYS A 77 -14.93 -5.01 7.87
C LYS A 77 -14.50 -5.96 6.74
N ASP A 78 -14.30 -5.40 5.55
CA ASP A 78 -13.86 -6.14 4.37
C ASP A 78 -12.35 -6.12 4.20
N TRP A 79 -11.68 -5.04 4.60
CA TRP A 79 -10.24 -4.90 4.49
C TRP A 79 -9.44 -5.84 5.37
N LYS A 80 -9.82 -6.00 6.64
CA LYS A 80 -9.07 -6.86 7.57
C LYS A 80 -8.94 -8.30 7.09
N PRO A 81 -10.03 -9.00 6.75
CA PRO A 81 -9.92 -10.37 6.26
C PRO A 81 -9.16 -10.48 4.94
N PHE A 82 -9.28 -9.49 4.05
CA PHE A 82 -8.53 -9.45 2.82
C PHE A 82 -7.01 -9.35 3.07
N LEU A 83 -6.58 -8.47 3.95
CA LEU A 83 -5.17 -8.30 4.28
C LEU A 83 -4.59 -9.54 4.96
N GLU A 84 -5.33 -10.19 5.83
CA GLU A 84 -4.92 -11.45 6.45
C GLU A 84 -4.75 -12.57 5.42
N LYS A 85 -5.69 -12.71 4.51
CA LYS A 85 -5.64 -13.72 3.44
C LYS A 85 -4.47 -13.51 2.48
N ASN A 86 -4.07 -12.28 2.24
CA ASN A 86 -3.05 -11.91 1.26
C ASN A 86 -1.73 -11.46 1.92
N ALA A 87 -1.48 -11.87 3.15
CA ALA A 87 -0.23 -11.57 3.85
C ALA A 87 0.98 -12.01 3.02
N GLY A 88 1.99 -11.15 2.92
CA GLY A 88 3.21 -11.39 2.14
C GLY A 88 3.12 -11.06 0.66
N LYS A 89 1.93 -10.78 0.13
CA LYS A 89 1.77 -10.32 -1.25
C LYS A 89 1.81 -8.81 -1.36
N GLU A 90 2.27 -8.31 -2.50
CA GLU A 90 2.14 -6.90 -2.84
C GLU A 90 0.68 -6.53 -3.07
N ILE A 91 0.25 -5.43 -2.49
CA ILE A 91 -1.09 -4.86 -2.70
C ILE A 91 -0.96 -3.72 -3.71
N ILE A 92 -1.53 -3.90 -4.89
CA ILE A 92 -1.58 -2.88 -5.93
C ILE A 92 -2.98 -2.27 -5.90
N LEU A 93 -3.04 -0.93 -5.81
CA LEU A 93 -4.32 -0.23 -5.68
C LEU A 93 -4.53 0.72 -6.85
N TYR A 94 -5.77 0.86 -7.28
CA TYR A 94 -6.20 1.95 -8.14
C TYR A 94 -7.50 2.55 -7.61
N CYS A 95 -7.79 3.77 -8.03
CA CYS A 95 -9.06 4.43 -7.78
C CYS A 95 -9.53 5.14 -9.04
N ARG A 96 -10.16 6.30 -8.94
CA ARG A 96 -10.58 7.07 -10.11
C ARG A 96 -9.41 7.77 -10.80
N SER A 97 -8.49 8.37 -10.01
CA SER A 97 -7.37 9.17 -10.51
C SER A 97 -6.03 8.90 -9.81
N GLY A 98 -5.99 7.98 -8.87
CA GLY A 98 -4.80 7.61 -8.10
C GLY A 98 -4.67 8.27 -6.74
N GLY A 99 -5.44 9.30 -6.41
CA GLY A 99 -5.31 10.03 -5.13
C GLY A 99 -5.69 9.17 -3.92
N ARG A 100 -6.85 8.56 -3.91
CA ARG A 100 -7.31 7.66 -2.84
C ARG A 100 -6.42 6.42 -2.74
N ALA A 101 -6.06 5.84 -3.87
CA ALA A 101 -5.15 4.71 -3.94
C ALA A 101 -3.80 5.02 -3.31
N GLY A 102 -3.25 6.19 -3.58
CA GLY A 102 -2.00 6.65 -2.97
C GLY A 102 -2.10 6.79 -1.46
N THR A 103 -3.20 7.32 -0.95
CA THR A 103 -3.44 7.48 0.49
C THR A 103 -3.53 6.12 1.20
N VAL A 104 -4.30 5.19 0.66
CA VAL A 104 -4.43 3.83 1.22
C VAL A 104 -3.10 3.09 1.14
N ALA A 105 -2.43 3.15 0.00
CA ALA A 105 -1.13 2.51 -0.19
C ALA A 105 -0.08 3.02 0.80
N ALA A 106 -0.02 4.32 1.04
CA ALA A 106 0.90 4.91 2.01
C ALA A 106 0.60 4.45 3.45
N ALA A 107 -0.67 4.37 3.83
CA ALA A 107 -1.08 3.89 5.14
C ALA A 107 -0.72 2.41 5.36
N LEU A 108 -0.90 1.57 4.34
CA LEU A 108 -0.50 0.17 4.38
C LEU A 108 1.02 0.01 4.41
N ALA A 109 1.74 0.79 3.60
CA ALA A 109 3.21 0.79 3.59
C ALA A 109 3.80 1.15 4.95
N ALA A 110 3.21 2.09 5.67
CA ALA A 110 3.59 2.45 7.04
C ALA A 110 3.47 1.29 8.03
N LYS A 111 2.65 0.29 7.72
CA LYS A 111 2.47 -0.94 8.49
C LYS A 111 3.33 -2.11 7.98
N GLY A 112 4.24 -1.86 7.04
CA GLY A 112 5.14 -2.86 6.48
C GLY A 112 4.57 -3.66 5.32
N VAL A 113 3.43 -3.27 4.75
CA VAL A 113 2.85 -3.92 3.56
C VAL A 113 3.48 -3.33 2.30
N LYS A 114 3.96 -4.18 1.40
CA LYS A 114 4.43 -3.74 0.10
C LYS A 114 3.24 -3.30 -0.76
N THR A 115 3.27 -2.06 -1.22
CA THR A 115 2.18 -1.45 -1.99
C THR A 115 2.67 -0.72 -3.23
N SER A 116 1.80 -0.59 -4.22
CA SER A 116 2.01 0.25 -5.40
C SER A 116 0.70 0.93 -5.78
N ASN A 117 0.80 2.13 -6.36
CA ASN A 117 -0.33 2.90 -6.87
C ASN A 117 -0.41 2.75 -8.39
N ALA A 118 -1.44 2.11 -8.87
CA ALA A 118 -1.68 1.86 -10.30
C ALA A 118 -2.60 2.91 -10.95
N GLY A 119 -2.77 4.06 -10.32
CA GLY A 119 -3.45 5.20 -10.91
C GLY A 119 -4.97 5.11 -10.91
N GLY A 120 -5.58 5.34 -12.06
CA GLY A 120 -7.01 5.44 -12.22
C GLY A 120 -7.63 4.37 -13.11
N PHE A 121 -8.91 4.09 -12.89
CA PHE A 121 -9.68 3.12 -13.67
C PHE A 121 -9.62 3.40 -15.18
N LYS A 122 -9.69 4.67 -15.59
CA LYS A 122 -9.63 5.03 -17.01
C LYS A 122 -8.31 4.58 -17.66
N ALA A 123 -7.20 4.72 -16.98
CA ALA A 123 -5.89 4.28 -17.49
C ALA A 123 -5.85 2.76 -17.72
N TRP A 124 -6.49 1.98 -16.87
CA TRP A 124 -6.64 0.54 -17.04
C TRP A 124 -7.48 0.19 -18.26
N ALA A 125 -8.62 0.85 -18.44
CA ALA A 125 -9.50 0.65 -19.57
C ALA A 125 -8.81 1.08 -20.88
N ASP A 126 -8.15 2.22 -20.90
CA ASP A 126 -7.41 2.74 -22.07
C ASP A 126 -6.21 1.84 -22.42
N ALA A 127 -5.61 1.17 -21.45
CA ALA A 127 -4.56 0.19 -21.68
C ALA A 127 -5.06 -1.17 -22.21
N GLY A 128 -6.37 -1.30 -22.44
CA GLY A 128 -6.97 -2.53 -22.95
C GLY A 128 -7.11 -3.66 -21.92
N GLN A 129 -6.97 -3.36 -20.65
CA GLN A 129 -7.15 -4.36 -19.61
C GLN A 129 -8.63 -4.73 -19.47
N PRO A 130 -8.97 -6.03 -19.30
CA PRO A 130 -10.36 -6.45 -19.21
C PRO A 130 -11.04 -5.88 -17.97
N THR A 131 -12.31 -5.53 -18.15
CA THR A 131 -13.19 -5.04 -17.09
C THR A 131 -14.38 -5.96 -16.91
N ARG A 132 -15.02 -5.90 -15.76
CA ARG A 132 -16.24 -6.66 -15.44
C ARG A 132 -17.26 -5.78 -14.73
N LYS A 133 -18.49 -6.19 -14.71
CA LYS A 133 -19.49 -5.57 -13.84
C LYS A 133 -19.14 -5.88 -12.39
N ALA A 134 -19.35 -4.90 -11.50
CA ALA A 134 -19.20 -5.14 -10.08
C ALA A 134 -20.27 -6.12 -9.59
N ASP A 135 -19.87 -7.01 -8.66
CA ASP A 135 -20.82 -7.91 -8.03
C ASP A 135 -21.87 -7.10 -7.26
N ALA A 136 -23.15 -7.47 -7.42
CA ALA A 136 -24.18 -6.89 -6.60
C ALA A 136 -23.89 -7.24 -5.14
N LYS A 137 -23.84 -6.23 -4.25
CA LYS A 137 -23.80 -6.49 -2.82
C LYS A 137 -25.08 -7.26 -2.44
N LYS A 138 -24.89 -8.48 -1.97
CA LYS A 138 -25.94 -9.21 -1.28
C LYS A 138 -26.22 -8.61 0.09
#